data_21275753a7f7c1132918edd2fc999d95
#
_entry.id   21275753a7f7c1132918edd2fc999d95
#
_cell.length_a   1.000
_cell.length_b   1.000
_cell.length_c   1.000
_cell.angle_alpha   90.00
_cell.angle_beta   90.00
_cell.angle_gamma   90.00
#
_symmetry.space_group_name_H-M   'P 1'
#
loop_
_entity.id
_entity.type
_entity.pdbx_description
1 polymer ?
#
loop_
_entity_poly.entity_id
_entity_poly.type
_entity_poly.pdbx_seq_one_letter_code
_entity_poly.pdbx_strand_id
1 'polypeptide(L)'
;MDLNSYADLAVRLVNTTNQGRQRGDGLATVESYRALVTDRPHLAGKVTPGDLEALRLLREELRAIFTAADRTDGAQVAERLNALLTRHPIHQQIVSHDGQHWHIHLVESGSAADRHAAGAIAGLAGLVTESGTDRFGACAAADCERVFIATGPPAEKRYCSEQCQPKANVHALRAHGHGSQGPASTAASLVPGPRIVPNVTVRR
;
A
#
# COMPACT_ATOMS: atom_id res chain seq x y z
N MET A 1 8.03 17.06 11.57
CA MET A 1 7.32 16.73 10.32
C MET A 1 6.52 15.46 10.56
N ASP A 2 5.23 15.45 10.24
CA ASP A 2 4.40 14.24 10.33
C ASP A 2 4.56 13.41 9.04
N LEU A 3 5.48 12.46 9.06
CA LEU A 3 5.81 11.60 7.91
C LEU A 3 4.61 10.77 7.45
N ASN A 4 3.78 10.29 8.38
CA ASN A 4 2.58 9.52 8.06
C ASN A 4 1.59 10.36 7.26
N SER A 5 1.39 11.60 7.67
CA SER A 5 0.52 12.55 6.99
C SER A 5 1.01 12.85 5.56
N TYR A 6 2.32 12.99 5.34
CA TYR A 6 2.88 13.19 4.01
C TYR A 6 2.83 11.92 3.15
N ALA A 7 3.11 10.75 3.71
CA ALA A 7 3.03 9.47 3.00
C ALA A 7 1.59 9.11 2.57
N ASP A 8 0.58 9.60 3.29
CA ASP A 8 -0.83 9.46 2.93
C ASP A 8 -1.16 10.11 1.57
N LEU A 9 -0.44 11.16 1.17
CA LEU A 9 -0.58 11.74 -0.17
C LEU A 9 -0.29 10.71 -1.28
N ALA A 10 0.73 9.87 -1.10
CA ALA A 10 1.03 8.80 -2.05
C ALA A 10 -0.11 7.78 -2.12
N VAL A 11 -0.62 7.35 -0.97
CA VAL A 11 -1.72 6.38 -0.89
C VAL A 11 -2.98 6.93 -1.55
N ARG A 12 -3.35 8.17 -1.24
CA ARG A 12 -4.52 8.84 -1.83
C ARG A 12 -4.40 8.93 -3.35
N LEU A 13 -3.25 9.40 -3.86
CA LEU A 13 -3.03 9.55 -5.29
C LEU A 13 -3.08 8.19 -6.01
N VAL A 14 -2.39 7.18 -5.49
CA VAL A 14 -2.38 5.83 -6.07
C VAL A 14 -3.79 5.24 -6.11
N ASN A 15 -4.59 5.47 -5.08
CA ASN A 15 -5.93 4.92 -4.98
C ASN A 15 -6.99 5.65 -5.82
N THR A 16 -6.63 6.70 -6.57
CA THR A 16 -7.55 7.36 -7.52
C THR A 16 -7.89 6.48 -8.73
N THR A 17 -7.08 5.52 -9.11
CA THR A 17 -7.36 4.61 -10.24
C THR A 17 -8.37 3.53 -9.89
N ASN A 18 -8.45 3.13 -8.61
CA ASN A 18 -9.35 2.06 -8.20
C ASN A 18 -10.28 2.52 -7.10
N GLN A 19 -11.38 3.09 -7.50
CA GLN A 19 -12.47 3.48 -6.60
C GLN A 19 -13.50 2.35 -6.42
N GLY A 20 -13.07 1.10 -6.60
CA GLY A 20 -13.91 -0.07 -6.45
C GLY A 20 -14.96 -0.18 -7.56
N ARG A 21 -16.26 -0.09 -7.24
CA ARG A 21 -17.37 -0.21 -8.19
C ARG A 21 -17.55 1.01 -9.10
N GLN A 22 -16.88 2.12 -8.85
CA GLN A 22 -16.91 3.29 -9.72
C GLN A 22 -15.98 3.08 -10.91
N ARG A 23 -16.55 2.98 -12.09
CA ARG A 23 -15.81 2.95 -13.35
C ARG A 23 -15.38 4.38 -13.69
N GLY A 24 -14.09 4.67 -13.60
CA GLY A 24 -13.53 5.95 -14.00
C GLY A 24 -12.25 6.28 -13.23
N ASP A 25 -11.47 7.20 -13.78
CA ASP A 25 -10.30 7.74 -13.12
C ASP A 25 -10.74 8.81 -12.11
N GLY A 26 -10.48 8.57 -10.82
CA GLY A 26 -10.75 9.54 -9.75
C GLY A 26 -9.90 10.82 -9.85
N LEU A 27 -8.93 10.87 -10.77
CA LEU A 27 -8.14 12.06 -11.10
C LEU A 27 -8.48 12.59 -12.49
N ALA A 28 -9.77 12.61 -12.84
CA ALA A 28 -10.23 13.01 -14.17
C ALA A 28 -10.19 14.53 -14.38
N THR A 29 -10.47 15.33 -13.35
CA THR A 29 -10.59 16.79 -13.44
C THR A 29 -9.78 17.52 -12.37
N VAL A 30 -9.57 18.81 -12.57
CA VAL A 30 -8.94 19.70 -11.56
C VAL A 30 -9.72 19.68 -10.25
N GLU A 31 -11.04 19.63 -10.31
CA GLU A 31 -11.92 19.59 -9.14
C GLU A 31 -11.74 18.28 -8.37
N SER A 32 -11.57 17.15 -9.07
CA SER A 32 -11.29 15.87 -8.40
C SER A 32 -9.94 15.87 -7.68
N TYR A 33 -8.91 16.51 -8.24
CA TYR A 33 -7.66 16.70 -7.53
C TYR A 33 -7.80 17.62 -6.31
N ARG A 34 -8.52 18.74 -6.44
CA ARG A 34 -8.78 19.64 -5.30
C ARG A 34 -9.54 18.92 -4.18
N ALA A 35 -10.48 18.06 -4.51
CA ALA A 35 -11.18 17.23 -3.54
C ALA A 35 -10.23 16.23 -2.83
N LEU A 36 -9.24 15.68 -3.56
CA LEU A 36 -8.24 14.77 -3.02
C LEU A 36 -7.37 15.42 -1.93
N VAL A 37 -7.07 16.72 -2.08
CA VAL A 37 -6.18 17.50 -1.19
C VAL A 37 -6.93 18.58 -0.39
N THR A 38 -8.22 18.37 -0.10
CA THR A 38 -9.08 19.35 0.60
C THR A 38 -8.53 19.74 1.97
N ASP A 39 -7.92 18.80 2.68
CA ASP A 39 -7.24 19.02 3.97
C ASP A 39 -5.87 19.71 3.85
N ARG A 40 -5.42 19.99 2.64
CA ARG A 40 -4.12 20.62 2.31
C ARG A 40 -4.29 21.69 1.23
N PRO A 41 -4.95 22.78 1.54
CA PRO A 41 -5.30 23.83 0.55
C PRO A 41 -4.07 24.44 -0.14
N HIS A 42 -2.88 24.41 0.50
CA HIS A 42 -1.62 24.86 -0.10
C HIS A 42 -1.18 24.02 -1.32
N LEU A 43 -1.56 22.73 -1.38
CA LEU A 43 -1.34 21.87 -2.55
C LEU A 43 -2.32 22.20 -3.68
N ALA A 44 -3.54 22.64 -3.35
CA ALA A 44 -4.61 22.88 -4.30
C ALA A 44 -4.51 24.19 -5.08
N GLY A 45 -3.48 25.02 -4.91
CA GLY A 45 -3.30 26.34 -5.53
C GLY A 45 -3.68 26.40 -7.02
N LYS A 46 -2.88 27.01 -7.87
CA LYS A 46 -3.14 26.97 -9.32
C LYS A 46 -2.86 25.57 -9.86
N VAL A 47 -3.90 24.88 -10.32
CA VAL A 47 -3.81 23.56 -10.93
C VAL A 47 -4.20 23.65 -12.41
N THR A 48 -3.40 23.07 -13.28
CA THR A 48 -3.61 23.07 -14.73
C THR A 48 -3.91 21.65 -15.24
N PRO A 49 -4.44 21.49 -16.47
CA PRO A 49 -4.57 20.15 -17.09
C PRO A 49 -3.23 19.41 -17.22
N GLY A 50 -2.12 20.13 -17.43
CA GLY A 50 -0.78 19.54 -17.44
C GLY A 50 -0.35 18.96 -16.09
N ASP A 51 -0.77 19.57 -14.98
CA ASP A 51 -0.55 19.04 -13.64
C ASP A 51 -1.27 17.71 -13.45
N LEU A 52 -2.49 17.55 -13.98
CA LEU A 52 -3.22 16.29 -13.90
C LEU A 52 -2.50 15.16 -14.63
N GLU A 53 -1.93 15.45 -15.79
CA GLU A 53 -1.16 14.45 -16.54
C GLU A 53 0.12 14.06 -15.78
N ALA A 54 0.85 15.02 -15.25
CA ALA A 54 2.02 14.77 -14.41
C ALA A 54 1.68 13.97 -13.15
N LEU A 55 0.55 14.26 -12.50
CA LEU A 55 0.06 13.52 -11.35
C LEU A 55 -0.35 12.08 -11.69
N ARG A 56 -0.92 11.84 -12.88
CA ARG A 56 -1.21 10.47 -13.34
C ARG A 56 0.07 9.67 -13.56
N LEU A 57 1.10 10.26 -14.15
CA LEU A 57 2.42 9.63 -14.30
C LEU A 57 3.04 9.32 -12.94
N LEU A 58 3.05 10.28 -12.03
CA LEU A 58 3.53 10.09 -10.66
C LEU A 58 2.76 8.97 -9.94
N ARG A 59 1.45 8.88 -10.14
CA ARG A 59 0.60 7.82 -9.58
C ARG A 59 1.07 6.43 -9.95
N GLU A 60 1.43 6.21 -11.22
CA GLU A 60 1.90 4.91 -11.69
C GLU A 60 3.29 4.57 -11.11
N GLU A 61 4.16 5.54 -10.97
CA GLU A 61 5.47 5.37 -10.34
C GLU A 61 5.35 5.04 -8.85
N LEU A 62 4.48 5.74 -8.13
CA LEU A 62 4.19 5.45 -6.72
C LEU A 62 3.54 4.06 -6.57
N ARG A 63 2.62 3.68 -7.47
CA ARG A 63 2.02 2.33 -7.46
C ARG A 63 3.09 1.25 -7.58
N ALA A 64 4.09 1.44 -8.44
CA ALA A 64 5.18 0.50 -8.61
C ALA A 64 6.03 0.31 -7.33
N ILE A 65 6.12 1.34 -6.47
CA ILE A 65 6.77 1.25 -5.16
C ILE A 65 5.98 0.31 -4.23
N PHE A 66 4.66 0.50 -4.11
CA PHE A 66 3.80 -0.39 -3.30
C PHE A 66 3.80 -1.82 -3.82
N THR A 67 3.84 -2.03 -5.14
CA THR A 67 3.92 -3.35 -5.75
C THR A 67 5.25 -4.04 -5.44
N ALA A 68 6.37 -3.31 -5.44
CA ALA A 68 7.67 -3.85 -5.06
C ALA A 68 7.70 -4.23 -3.57
N ALA A 69 7.15 -3.40 -2.70
CA ALA A 69 7.05 -3.66 -1.27
C ALA A 69 6.18 -4.90 -0.97
N ASP A 70 5.06 -5.06 -1.66
CA ASP A 70 4.17 -6.22 -1.52
C ASP A 70 4.87 -7.54 -1.90
N ARG A 71 5.87 -7.48 -2.78
CA ARG A 71 6.73 -8.60 -3.15
C ARG A 71 7.94 -8.77 -2.23
N THR A 72 8.03 -8.01 -1.15
CA THR A 72 9.17 -7.98 -0.22
C THR A 72 10.51 -7.62 -0.87
N ASP A 73 10.48 -6.86 -1.97
CA ASP A 73 11.66 -6.37 -2.68
C ASP A 73 12.05 -4.97 -2.20
N GLY A 74 12.63 -4.90 -1.00
CA GLY A 74 13.07 -3.64 -0.40
C GLY A 74 14.14 -2.91 -1.22
N ALA A 75 15.00 -3.63 -1.95
CA ALA A 75 16.01 -3.02 -2.81
C ALA A 75 15.35 -2.26 -3.97
N GLN A 76 14.34 -2.85 -4.60
CA GLN A 76 13.59 -2.21 -5.67
C GLN A 76 12.77 -1.01 -5.18
N VAL A 77 12.23 -1.08 -3.96
CA VAL A 77 11.57 0.07 -3.31
C VAL A 77 12.54 1.24 -3.16
N ALA A 78 13.73 0.99 -2.62
CA ALA A 78 14.75 2.01 -2.44
C ALA A 78 15.22 2.60 -3.77
N GLU A 79 15.47 1.78 -4.78
CA GLU A 79 15.86 2.23 -6.13
C GLU A 79 14.80 3.17 -6.74
N ARG A 80 13.53 2.79 -6.68
CA ARG A 80 12.42 3.60 -7.21
C ARG A 80 12.26 4.91 -6.45
N LEU A 81 12.35 4.90 -5.12
CA LEU A 81 12.30 6.11 -4.32
C LEU A 81 13.48 7.03 -4.61
N ASN A 82 14.70 6.51 -4.76
CA ASN A 82 15.87 7.30 -5.10
C ASN A 82 15.75 7.94 -6.50
N ALA A 83 15.18 7.22 -7.47
CA ALA A 83 14.89 7.77 -8.79
C ALA A 83 13.88 8.93 -8.72
N LEU A 84 12.84 8.81 -7.88
CA LEU A 84 11.89 9.89 -7.64
C LEU A 84 12.51 11.08 -6.92
N LEU A 85 13.32 10.86 -5.88
CA LEU A 85 14.05 11.91 -5.15
C LEU A 85 14.99 12.72 -6.07
N THR A 86 15.61 12.04 -7.04
CA THR A 86 16.48 12.69 -8.03
C THR A 86 15.69 13.61 -8.97
N ARG A 87 14.50 13.18 -9.41
CA ARG A 87 13.65 13.96 -10.34
C ARG A 87 12.84 15.06 -9.66
N HIS A 88 12.49 14.84 -8.39
CA HIS A 88 11.72 15.77 -7.57
C HIS A 88 12.54 16.17 -6.34
N PRO A 89 13.52 17.08 -6.49
CA PRO A 89 14.36 17.51 -5.37
C PRO A 89 13.52 18.16 -4.28
N ILE A 90 13.70 17.69 -3.05
CA ILE A 90 12.96 18.15 -1.89
C ILE A 90 13.79 19.19 -1.15
N HIS A 91 13.29 20.42 -1.07
CA HIS A 91 13.88 21.48 -0.27
C HIS A 91 13.21 21.55 1.10
N GLN A 92 14.04 21.58 2.14
CA GLN A 92 13.56 21.67 3.52
C GLN A 92 13.93 23.04 4.10
N GLN A 93 13.02 23.61 4.88
CA GLN A 93 13.26 24.84 5.66
C GLN A 93 12.89 24.60 7.11
N ILE A 94 13.69 25.17 8.01
CA ILE A 94 13.38 25.22 9.43
C ILE A 94 12.56 26.48 9.67
N VAL A 95 11.36 26.34 10.18
CA VAL A 95 10.44 27.43 10.47
C VAL A 95 9.93 27.35 11.91
N SER A 96 9.58 28.53 12.46
CA SER A 96 8.83 28.65 13.71
C SER A 96 7.72 29.67 13.46
N HIS A 97 6.49 29.29 13.77
CA HIS A 97 5.33 30.17 13.70
C HIS A 97 4.98 30.66 15.11
N ASP A 98 4.86 31.97 15.27
CA ASP A 98 4.37 32.61 16.49
C ASP A 98 5.15 32.25 17.79
N GLY A 99 6.46 32.04 17.70
CA GLY A 99 7.29 31.68 18.85
C GLY A 99 7.11 30.22 19.34
N GLN A 100 6.42 29.40 18.56
CA GLN A 100 6.27 27.98 18.81
C GLN A 100 7.53 27.16 18.45
N HIS A 101 7.53 25.87 18.73
CA HIS A 101 8.68 25.01 18.47
C HIS A 101 9.13 25.03 17.01
N TRP A 102 10.46 25.00 16.82
CA TRP A 102 11.06 24.86 15.51
C TRP A 102 10.65 23.56 14.85
N HIS A 103 10.26 23.61 13.58
CA HIS A 103 9.89 22.43 12.82
C HIS A 103 10.34 22.54 11.36
N ILE A 104 10.46 21.40 10.70
CA ILE A 104 10.83 21.33 9.30
C ILE A 104 9.58 21.46 8.44
N HIS A 105 9.61 22.43 7.52
CA HIS A 105 8.67 22.52 6.42
C HIS A 105 9.33 22.04 5.13
N LEU A 106 8.57 21.34 4.31
CA LEU A 106 8.95 21.11 2.92
C LEU A 106 8.63 22.38 2.14
N VAL A 107 9.61 22.89 1.38
CA VAL A 107 9.37 24.00 0.45
C VAL A 107 8.68 23.42 -0.77
N GLU A 108 7.38 23.54 -0.81
CA GLU A 108 6.53 23.06 -1.89
C GLU A 108 6.46 24.14 -2.97
N SER A 109 7.53 24.26 -3.76
CA SER A 109 7.59 25.15 -4.91
C SER A 109 7.27 24.41 -6.21
N GLY A 110 6.99 25.16 -7.29
CA GLY A 110 6.70 24.59 -8.60
C GLY A 110 5.21 24.40 -8.89
N SER A 111 4.90 23.47 -9.77
CA SER A 111 3.55 23.10 -10.19
C SER A 111 2.78 22.39 -9.06
N ALA A 112 1.47 22.19 -9.23
CA ALA A 112 0.69 21.40 -8.29
C ALA A 112 1.20 19.95 -8.21
N ALA A 113 1.65 19.40 -9.33
CA ALA A 113 2.25 18.08 -9.39
C ALA A 113 3.58 18.00 -8.62
N ASP A 114 4.45 19.02 -8.77
CA ASP A 114 5.74 19.06 -8.05
C ASP A 114 5.53 19.13 -6.53
N ARG A 115 4.61 19.99 -6.08
CA ARG A 115 4.29 20.10 -4.66
C ARG A 115 3.75 18.80 -4.08
N HIS A 116 2.85 18.12 -4.81
CA HIS A 116 2.32 16.82 -4.41
C HIS A 116 3.41 15.76 -4.35
N ALA A 117 4.26 15.71 -5.40
CA ALA A 117 5.39 14.79 -5.49
C ALA A 117 6.35 14.95 -4.31
N ALA A 118 6.76 16.20 -4.01
CA ALA A 118 7.68 16.49 -2.92
C ALA A 118 7.14 15.95 -1.58
N GLY A 119 5.88 16.22 -1.26
CA GLY A 119 5.25 15.71 -0.05
C GLY A 119 5.17 14.19 -0.01
N ALA A 120 4.60 13.57 -1.06
CA ALA A 120 4.41 12.13 -1.15
C ALA A 120 5.73 11.36 -1.04
N ILE A 121 6.76 11.78 -1.80
CA ILE A 121 8.07 11.12 -1.83
C ILE A 121 8.79 11.30 -0.48
N ALA A 122 8.78 12.51 0.10
CA ALA A 122 9.38 12.76 1.42
C ALA A 122 8.75 11.88 2.50
N GLY A 123 7.42 11.76 2.50
CA GLY A 123 6.71 10.91 3.45
C GLY A 123 7.07 9.45 3.31
N LEU A 124 7.08 8.91 2.08
CA LEU A 124 7.47 7.51 1.84
C LEU A 124 8.93 7.25 2.20
N ALA A 125 9.86 8.12 1.78
CA ALA A 125 11.28 7.99 2.10
C ALA A 125 11.53 8.01 3.61
N GLY A 126 10.86 8.92 4.32
CA GLY A 126 10.92 8.99 5.77
C GLY A 126 10.41 7.72 6.44
N LEU A 127 9.27 7.17 6.02
CA LEU A 127 8.74 5.91 6.57
C LEU A 127 9.66 4.72 6.29
N VAL A 128 10.28 4.65 5.09
CA VAL A 128 11.24 3.58 4.78
C VAL A 128 12.44 3.64 5.72
N THR A 129 12.97 4.83 5.99
CA THR A 129 14.13 4.99 6.89
C THR A 129 13.79 4.74 8.35
N GLU A 130 12.56 5.04 8.78
CA GLU A 130 12.11 4.86 10.16
C GLU A 130 11.65 3.42 10.44
N SER A 131 10.96 2.79 9.50
CA SER A 131 10.19 1.56 9.76
C SER A 131 10.38 0.46 8.71
N GLY A 132 11.26 0.66 7.71
CA GLY A 132 11.44 -0.28 6.61
C GLY A 132 10.29 -0.24 5.59
N THR A 133 10.32 -1.19 4.66
CA THR A 133 9.36 -1.29 3.54
C THR A 133 8.14 -2.14 3.86
N ASP A 134 8.14 -2.89 4.94
CA ASP A 134 7.14 -3.91 5.28
C ASP A 134 5.76 -3.32 5.63
N ARG A 135 5.71 -2.01 5.86
CA ARG A 135 4.44 -1.28 6.10
C ARG A 135 3.66 -0.98 4.83
N PHE A 136 4.30 -1.04 3.67
CA PHE A 136 3.64 -0.77 2.40
C PHE A 136 3.04 -2.05 1.85
N GLY A 137 1.79 -1.99 1.38
CA GLY A 137 1.13 -3.17 0.85
C GLY A 137 0.06 -2.85 -0.17
N ALA A 138 -0.26 -3.87 -0.96
CA ALA A 138 -1.44 -3.91 -1.80
C ALA A 138 -2.55 -4.72 -1.13
N CYS A 139 -3.81 -4.39 -1.44
CA CYS A 139 -4.96 -5.06 -0.84
C CYS A 139 -5.09 -6.49 -1.37
N ALA A 140 -5.17 -7.49 -0.49
CA ALA A 140 -5.29 -8.90 -0.85
C ALA A 140 -6.71 -9.32 -1.29
N ALA A 141 -7.69 -8.40 -1.34
CA ALA A 141 -9.02 -8.72 -1.84
C ALA A 141 -9.02 -8.80 -3.38
N ALA A 142 -9.61 -9.86 -3.94
CA ALA A 142 -9.55 -10.19 -5.36
C ALA A 142 -9.98 -9.05 -6.32
N ASP A 143 -10.93 -8.21 -5.88
CA ASP A 143 -11.48 -7.12 -6.70
C ASP A 143 -10.96 -5.75 -6.24
N CYS A 144 -9.80 -5.69 -5.57
CA CYS A 144 -9.28 -4.46 -5.01
C CYS A 144 -7.79 -4.29 -5.34
N GLU A 145 -7.46 -3.24 -6.06
CA GLU A 145 -6.08 -2.86 -6.38
C GLU A 145 -5.56 -1.70 -5.50
N ARG A 146 -6.26 -1.40 -4.41
CA ARG A 146 -5.86 -0.30 -3.52
C ARG A 146 -4.62 -0.66 -2.75
N VAL A 147 -3.79 0.35 -2.55
CA VAL A 147 -2.60 0.28 -1.70
C VAL A 147 -2.88 0.88 -0.33
N PHE A 148 -2.05 0.54 0.62
CA PHE A 148 -2.14 1.08 1.99
C PHE A 148 -0.77 1.15 2.67
N ILE A 149 -0.71 1.90 3.75
CA ILE A 149 0.38 1.89 4.72
C ILE A 149 -0.18 1.33 6.02
N ALA A 150 0.46 0.31 6.58
CA ALA A 150 0.07 -0.27 7.85
C ALA A 150 0.47 0.66 9.01
N THR A 151 -0.47 0.94 9.92
CA THR A 151 -0.23 1.75 11.13
C THR A 151 0.18 0.93 12.34
N GLY A 152 0.03 -0.41 12.28
CA GLY A 152 0.42 -1.39 13.28
C GLY A 152 1.49 -2.35 12.76
N PRO A 153 1.68 -3.51 13.42
CA PRO A 153 2.59 -4.54 12.96
C PRO A 153 2.33 -4.94 11.50
N PRO A 154 3.34 -4.95 10.63
CA PRO A 154 3.15 -5.13 9.17
C PRO A 154 2.42 -6.42 8.81
N ALA A 155 2.67 -7.51 9.53
CA ALA A 155 2.13 -8.83 9.25
C ALA A 155 0.61 -8.96 9.45
N GLU A 156 -0.03 -8.01 10.14
CA GLU A 156 -1.45 -8.10 10.49
C GLU A 156 -2.37 -7.46 9.43
N LYS A 157 -1.88 -6.47 8.67
CA LYS A 157 -2.72 -5.74 7.71
C LYS A 157 -2.55 -6.29 6.30
N ARG A 158 -3.53 -7.02 5.83
CA ARG A 158 -3.60 -7.57 4.47
C ARG A 158 -4.62 -6.88 3.57
N TYR A 159 -5.45 -6.00 4.12
CA TYR A 159 -6.56 -5.35 3.42
C TYR A 159 -6.53 -3.85 3.64
N CYS A 160 -6.89 -3.08 2.62
CA CYS A 160 -6.90 -1.62 2.69
C CYS A 160 -8.00 -1.08 3.64
N SER A 161 -9.08 -1.85 3.86
CA SER A 161 -10.19 -1.51 4.75
C SER A 161 -10.89 -2.76 5.27
N GLU A 162 -11.69 -2.61 6.33
CA GLU A 162 -12.55 -3.67 6.87
C GLU A 162 -13.54 -4.22 5.84
N GLN A 163 -14.01 -3.39 4.93
CA GLN A 163 -14.93 -3.80 3.86
C GLN A 163 -14.30 -4.78 2.86
N CYS A 164 -12.98 -4.85 2.78
CA CYS A 164 -12.27 -5.80 1.93
C CYS A 164 -12.08 -7.18 2.56
N GLN A 165 -12.08 -7.27 3.90
CA GLN A 165 -11.92 -8.55 4.63
C GLN A 165 -13.03 -9.58 4.36
N PRO A 166 -14.34 -9.25 4.39
CA PRO A 166 -15.41 -10.22 4.13
C PRO A 166 -15.41 -10.75 2.70
N LYS A 167 -14.99 -9.94 1.72
CA LYS A 167 -14.90 -10.36 0.31
C LYS A 167 -13.88 -11.47 0.10
N ALA A 168 -12.73 -11.37 0.75
CA ALA A 168 -11.70 -12.40 0.68
C ALA A 168 -12.17 -13.73 1.30
N ASN A 169 -12.88 -13.69 2.43
CA ASN A 169 -13.43 -14.86 3.08
C ASN A 169 -14.48 -15.59 2.22
N VAL A 170 -15.35 -14.84 1.53
CA VAL A 170 -16.37 -15.42 0.62
C VAL A 170 -15.71 -16.08 -0.60
N HIS A 171 -14.68 -15.50 -1.18
CA HIS A 171 -13.94 -16.10 -2.29
C HIS A 171 -13.18 -17.37 -1.86
N ALA A 172 -12.55 -17.37 -0.70
CA ALA A 172 -11.89 -18.55 -0.15
C ALA A 172 -12.89 -19.70 0.09
N LEU A 173 -14.05 -19.41 0.66
CA LEU A 173 -15.12 -20.41 0.87
C LEU A 173 -15.67 -20.98 -0.45
N ARG A 174 -15.84 -20.18 -1.48
CA ARG A 174 -16.28 -20.65 -2.81
C ARG A 174 -15.22 -21.49 -3.51
N ALA A 175 -13.94 -21.16 -3.37
CA ALA A 175 -12.84 -21.95 -3.93
C ALA A 175 -12.75 -23.36 -3.27
N HIS A 176 -13.06 -23.47 -1.99
CA HIS A 176 -13.09 -24.75 -1.28
C HIS A 176 -14.39 -25.53 -1.48
N GLY A 177 -15.48 -24.89 -1.91
CA GLY A 177 -16.79 -25.52 -2.12
C GLY A 177 -16.97 -26.29 -3.44
N HIS A 178 -16.01 -26.22 -4.38
CA HIS A 178 -16.09 -26.91 -5.68
C HIS A 178 -15.28 -28.22 -5.76
N GLY A 179 -14.78 -28.71 -4.63
CA GLY A 179 -13.88 -29.87 -4.56
C GLY A 179 -14.38 -31.11 -3.84
N SER A 180 -15.72 -31.37 -3.79
CA SER A 180 -16.19 -32.64 -3.23
C SER A 180 -17.54 -33.11 -3.78
N GLN A 181 -17.48 -33.64 -4.99
CA GLN A 181 -18.41 -34.69 -5.43
C GLN A 181 -17.60 -35.76 -6.17
N GLY A 182 -17.16 -36.75 -5.43
CA GLY A 182 -16.65 -38.00 -5.94
C GLY A 182 -17.47 -39.13 -5.35
N PRO A 183 -17.76 -40.21 -6.11
CA PRO A 183 -18.88 -41.13 -5.86
C PRO A 183 -18.63 -42.09 -4.72
N ALA A 184 -19.70 -42.43 -4.05
CA ALA A 184 -19.78 -43.55 -3.14
C ALA A 184 -19.50 -44.86 -3.89
N SER A 185 -18.59 -45.68 -3.38
CA SER A 185 -18.53 -47.11 -3.68
C SER A 185 -18.14 -47.89 -2.45
N THR A 186 -19.04 -48.78 -2.10
CA THR A 186 -19.07 -49.91 -1.21
C THR A 186 -17.81 -50.78 -1.23
N ALA A 187 -17.41 -51.25 -0.09
CA ALA A 187 -17.32 -52.66 0.31
C ALA A 187 -16.27 -52.87 1.41
N ALA A 188 -16.71 -53.59 2.39
CA ALA A 188 -15.98 -54.11 3.54
C ALA A 188 -14.84 -55.05 3.15
N SER A 189 -13.72 -54.96 3.88
CA SER A 189 -12.94 -56.19 4.19
C SER A 189 -12.08 -55.98 5.44
N LEU A 190 -12.33 -56.82 6.41
CA LEU A 190 -11.56 -57.01 7.64
C LEU A 190 -10.22 -57.67 7.33
N VAL A 191 -9.12 -57.13 7.83
CA VAL A 191 -7.85 -57.84 7.99
C VAL A 191 -7.18 -57.38 9.28
N PRO A 192 -6.59 -58.33 10.07
CA PRO A 192 -6.21 -58.13 11.46
C PRO A 192 -4.84 -57.49 11.62
N GLY A 193 -4.65 -56.79 12.78
CA GLY A 193 -3.47 -56.05 13.12
C GLY A 193 -2.23 -56.88 13.43
N PRO A 194 -1.05 -56.32 13.26
CA PRO A 194 0.21 -56.90 13.73
C PRO A 194 0.60 -56.42 15.15
N ARG A 195 1.23 -57.39 15.80
CA ARG A 195 1.68 -57.42 17.21
C ARG A 195 2.71 -56.38 17.54
N ILE A 196 2.58 -55.88 18.77
CA ILE A 196 3.56 -55.09 19.48
C ILE A 196 4.77 -55.96 19.86
N VAL A 197 6.00 -55.48 19.62
CA VAL A 197 7.24 -56.02 20.20
C VAL A 197 7.91 -54.91 21.02
N PRO A 198 8.44 -55.26 22.21
CA PRO A 198 8.94 -54.29 23.14
C PRO A 198 10.40 -53.91 22.89
N ASN A 199 10.66 -52.67 23.23
CA ASN A 199 11.85 -51.89 23.43
C ASN A 199 13.08 -52.62 23.95
N VAL A 200 14.23 -52.42 23.31
CA VAL A 200 15.56 -52.71 23.89
C VAL A 200 16.36 -51.43 24.00
N THR A 201 16.58 -51.06 25.23
CA THR A 201 17.51 -50.00 25.66
C THR A 201 18.95 -50.47 25.47
N VAL A 202 19.77 -49.67 24.79
CA VAL A 202 21.24 -49.79 24.90
C VAL A 202 21.80 -48.44 25.33
N ARG A 203 22.40 -48.45 26.50
CA ARG A 203 23.32 -47.44 27.03
C ARG A 203 24.68 -47.58 26.38
N ARG A 204 25.25 -46.47 25.94
CA ARG A 204 26.62 -46.00 26.27
C ARG A 204 26.78 -44.56 25.81
#